data_aafca78881db1f49da9dfce8fedaa76c
#
_entry.id   aafca78881db1f49da9dfce8fedaa76c
#
_cell.length_a   1.000
_cell.length_b   1.000
_cell.length_c   1.000
_cell.angle_alpha   90.00
_cell.angle_beta   90.00
_cell.angle_gamma   90.00
#
_symmetry.space_group_name_H-M   'P 1'
#
loop_
_entity.id
_entity.type
_entity.pdbx_description
1 polymer ?
#
loop_
_entity_poly.entity_id
_entity_poly.type
_entity_poly.pdbx_seq_one_letter_code
_entity_poly.pdbx_strand_id
1 'polypeptide(L)'
;LDAIEVEYNPAMALPRSSKIQISAPLEPNDASVRFGWNAALGPLVIRQQSQNEKPENLYTAYLEPGAISASIKRQGVTTQPVLTIMLDYAKIGFVHIVPKGLDHILFVLGLFFYAARWQPLLGQVTLFTLAHTTTLMLASTGHIVVSPNLVEPLIAASIIYVAFENLRSERLHAGRLVVIFVFGLLHGLGFASVLSDIGLA
;
A
#
# COMPACT_ATOMS: atom_id res chain seq x y z
N LEU A 1 -17.84 -25.72 11.81
CA LEU A 1 -17.23 -25.08 10.63
C LEU A 1 -17.70 -25.90 9.44
N ASP A 2 -18.66 -25.36 8.69
CA ASP A 2 -19.09 -25.97 7.44
C ASP A 2 -17.92 -25.91 6.45
N ALA A 3 -17.79 -26.94 5.63
CA ALA A 3 -16.71 -27.07 4.68
C ALA A 3 -16.67 -25.84 3.75
N ILE A 4 -15.54 -25.15 3.70
CA ILE A 4 -15.32 -24.06 2.77
C ILE A 4 -15.00 -24.68 1.43
N GLU A 5 -15.94 -24.63 0.51
CA GLU A 5 -15.74 -25.07 -0.88
C GLU A 5 -15.16 -23.87 -1.65
N VAL A 6 -13.88 -23.96 -2.00
CA VAL A 6 -13.23 -22.98 -2.86
C VAL A 6 -13.24 -23.52 -4.28
N GLU A 7 -13.99 -22.87 -5.14
CA GLU A 7 -14.03 -23.22 -6.56
C GLU A 7 -12.66 -22.97 -7.21
N TYR A 8 -11.95 -24.04 -7.52
CA TYR A 8 -10.63 -23.99 -8.13
C TYR A 8 -10.75 -23.82 -9.65
N ASN A 9 -10.41 -22.64 -10.15
CA ASN A 9 -10.29 -22.41 -11.59
C ASN A 9 -8.80 -22.31 -12.00
N PRO A 10 -8.24 -23.33 -12.66
CA PRO A 10 -6.82 -23.36 -13.04
C PRO A 10 -6.44 -22.32 -14.12
N ALA A 11 -7.43 -21.74 -14.82
CA ALA A 11 -7.19 -20.75 -15.88
C ALA A 11 -6.99 -19.31 -15.36
N MET A 12 -7.21 -19.05 -14.09
CA MET A 12 -6.97 -17.72 -13.50
C MET A 12 -5.53 -17.54 -13.07
N ALA A 13 -4.89 -16.46 -13.53
CA ALA A 13 -3.57 -16.05 -13.08
C ALA A 13 -3.57 -15.69 -11.58
N LEU A 14 -2.49 -16.00 -10.86
CA LEU A 14 -2.26 -15.53 -9.48
C LEU A 14 -1.74 -14.09 -9.52
N PRO A 15 -2.08 -13.26 -8.49
CA PRO A 15 -2.81 -13.55 -7.26
C PRO A 15 -4.34 -13.55 -7.43
N ARG A 16 -5.03 -14.39 -6.68
CA ARG A 16 -6.49 -14.50 -6.70
C ARG A 16 -7.09 -13.84 -5.47
N SER A 17 -8.14 -13.05 -5.66
CA SER A 17 -9.00 -12.65 -4.55
C SER A 17 -10.04 -13.76 -4.29
N SER A 18 -10.06 -14.28 -3.08
CA SER A 18 -11.08 -15.24 -2.64
C SER A 18 -11.99 -14.57 -1.63
N LYS A 19 -13.31 -14.66 -1.84
CA LYS A 19 -14.30 -14.20 -0.85
C LYS A 19 -14.72 -15.39 -0.02
N ILE A 20 -14.47 -15.34 1.27
CA ILE A 20 -14.90 -16.35 2.23
C ILE A 20 -15.91 -15.70 3.15
N GLN A 21 -17.13 -16.24 3.21
CA GLN A 21 -18.13 -15.83 4.17
C GLN A 21 -18.13 -16.81 5.33
N ILE A 22 -17.84 -16.32 6.52
CA ILE A 22 -17.83 -17.11 7.76
C ILE A 22 -18.98 -16.59 8.62
N SER A 23 -19.90 -17.47 8.98
CA SER A 23 -20.96 -17.18 9.94
C SER A 23 -20.71 -17.98 11.20
N ALA A 24 -20.76 -17.32 12.36
CA ALA A 24 -20.64 -17.97 13.65
C ALA A 24 -21.78 -17.47 14.58
N PRO A 25 -22.46 -18.36 15.30
CA PRO A 25 -23.39 -17.94 16.33
C PRO A 25 -22.57 -17.27 17.45
N LEU A 26 -22.92 -16.05 17.77
CA LEU A 26 -22.33 -15.30 18.87
C LEU A 26 -23.38 -15.12 19.95
N GLU A 27 -22.99 -15.29 21.21
CA GLU A 27 -23.89 -15.05 22.32
C GLU A 27 -24.39 -13.60 22.36
N PRO A 28 -25.64 -13.33 22.79
CA PRO A 28 -26.24 -12.01 22.78
C PRO A 28 -25.73 -11.12 23.93
N ASN A 29 -24.41 -11.06 24.11
CA ASN A 29 -23.77 -10.14 25.05
C ASN A 29 -22.97 -9.09 24.31
N ASP A 30 -22.64 -8.00 24.98
CA ASP A 30 -21.79 -6.91 24.44
C ASP A 30 -20.31 -7.30 24.30
N ALA A 31 -20.01 -8.59 24.20
CA ALA A 31 -18.65 -9.08 24.12
C ALA A 31 -18.01 -8.60 22.80
N SER A 32 -16.80 -8.17 22.94
CA SER A 32 -15.95 -7.82 21.81
C SER A 32 -15.42 -9.09 21.13
N VAL A 33 -15.14 -8.99 19.83
CA VAL A 33 -14.61 -10.08 19.01
C VAL A 33 -13.14 -9.81 18.70
N ARG A 34 -12.33 -10.86 18.69
CA ARG A 34 -10.95 -10.84 18.18
C ARG A 34 -10.83 -11.83 17.03
N PHE A 35 -10.11 -11.43 16.01
CA PHE A 35 -9.80 -12.28 14.87
C PHE A 35 -8.35 -12.74 14.94
N GLY A 36 -8.16 -14.07 14.93
CA GLY A 36 -6.84 -14.68 14.75
C GLY A 36 -6.69 -15.16 13.32
N TRP A 37 -5.50 -14.98 12.75
CA TRP A 37 -5.21 -15.33 11.37
C TRP A 37 -3.95 -16.19 11.29
N ASN A 38 -3.99 -17.28 10.53
CA ASN A 38 -2.85 -18.18 10.41
C ASN A 38 -1.73 -17.52 9.59
N ALA A 39 -0.49 -17.59 10.09
CA ALA A 39 0.69 -16.99 9.45
C ALA A 39 0.92 -17.50 8.02
N ALA A 40 0.57 -18.75 7.71
CA ALA A 40 0.72 -19.34 6.38
C ALA A 40 -0.18 -18.70 5.31
N LEU A 41 -1.23 -17.97 5.72
CA LEU A 41 -2.18 -17.31 4.82
C LEU A 41 -1.80 -15.86 4.48
N GLY A 42 -0.67 -15.37 5.01
CA GLY A 42 -0.20 -14.01 4.77
C GLY A 42 -0.85 -12.95 5.67
N PRO A 43 -0.72 -11.66 5.31
CA PRO A 43 -1.33 -10.56 6.05
C PRO A 43 -2.85 -10.49 5.82
N LEU A 44 -3.56 -9.90 6.78
CA LEU A 44 -5.02 -9.73 6.73
C LEU A 44 -5.39 -8.27 7.00
N VAL A 45 -6.32 -7.74 6.22
CA VAL A 45 -7.00 -6.48 6.55
C VAL A 45 -8.39 -6.77 7.08
N ILE A 46 -8.68 -6.26 8.26
CA ILE A 46 -10.00 -6.33 8.88
C ILE A 46 -10.69 -4.99 8.68
N ARG A 47 -11.92 -5.02 8.18
CA ARG A 47 -12.80 -3.84 8.12
C ARG A 47 -14.10 -4.15 8.82
N GLN A 48 -14.47 -3.33 9.79
CA GLN A 48 -15.81 -3.33 10.38
C GLN A 48 -16.65 -2.33 9.60
N GLN A 49 -17.73 -2.81 9.00
CA GLN A 49 -18.70 -1.96 8.29
C GLN A 49 -20.01 -1.88 9.07
N SER A 50 -20.64 -0.71 9.04
CA SER A 50 -22.01 -0.56 9.54
C SER A 50 -22.99 -1.23 8.60
N GLN A 51 -24.05 -1.83 9.14
CA GLN A 51 -25.17 -2.35 8.35
C GLN A 51 -26.14 -1.26 7.86
N ASN A 52 -25.92 0.00 8.25
CA ASN A 52 -26.76 1.13 7.84
C ASN A 52 -26.45 1.51 6.38
N GLU A 53 -27.39 2.23 5.73
CA GLU A 53 -27.42 2.59 4.30
C GLU A 53 -26.17 3.34 3.77
N LYS A 54 -25.32 3.85 4.64
CA LYS A 54 -23.98 4.36 4.29
C LYS A 54 -22.94 3.49 4.96
N PRO A 55 -22.13 2.74 4.18
CA PRO A 55 -21.04 1.95 4.72
C PRO A 55 -19.91 2.88 5.21
N GLU A 56 -20.02 3.37 6.42
CA GLU A 56 -18.91 4.03 7.10
C GLU A 56 -17.97 2.95 7.63
N ASN A 57 -16.69 3.07 7.32
CA ASN A 57 -15.66 2.21 7.88
C ASN A 57 -15.50 2.57 9.36
N LEU A 58 -16.09 1.76 10.23
CA LEU A 58 -16.06 1.96 11.68
C LEU A 58 -14.70 1.59 12.28
N TYR A 59 -13.99 0.65 11.66
CA TYR A 59 -12.70 0.17 12.12
C TYR A 59 -11.95 -0.50 10.97
N THR A 60 -10.69 -0.18 10.81
CA THR A 60 -9.80 -0.84 9.85
C THR A 60 -8.49 -1.18 10.56
N ALA A 61 -8.03 -2.42 10.44
CA ALA A 61 -6.75 -2.86 10.98
C ALA A 61 -6.02 -3.76 9.98
N TYR A 62 -4.72 -3.56 9.89
CA TYR A 62 -3.81 -4.46 9.17
C TYR A 62 -3.18 -5.42 10.18
N LEU A 63 -3.33 -6.71 9.95
CA LEU A 63 -2.73 -7.76 10.76
C LEU A 63 -1.55 -8.40 10.03
N GLU A 64 -0.42 -8.43 10.69
CA GLU A 64 0.73 -9.22 10.27
C GLU A 64 0.37 -10.72 10.26
N PRO A 65 1.08 -11.54 9.46
CA PRO A 65 0.88 -12.98 9.45
C PRO A 65 0.96 -13.59 10.87
N GLY A 66 -0.08 -14.29 11.30
CA GLY A 66 -0.17 -14.91 12.62
C GLY A 66 -0.57 -13.99 13.77
N ALA A 67 -0.83 -12.72 13.50
CA ALA A 67 -1.27 -11.77 14.52
C ALA A 67 -2.74 -11.97 14.90
N ILE A 68 -3.09 -11.52 16.11
CA ILE A 68 -4.46 -11.46 16.61
C ILE A 68 -4.87 -9.99 16.67
N SER A 69 -6.10 -9.67 16.20
CA SER A 69 -6.63 -8.32 16.22
C SER A 69 -6.77 -7.75 17.63
N ALA A 70 -6.81 -6.44 17.73
CA ALA A 70 -7.37 -5.78 18.91
C ALA A 70 -8.83 -6.20 19.12
N SER A 71 -9.37 -5.90 20.29
CA SER A 71 -10.76 -6.18 20.63
C SER A 71 -11.70 -5.24 19.85
N ILE A 72 -12.52 -5.79 18.98
CA ILE A 72 -13.46 -5.05 18.14
C ILE A 72 -14.84 -5.14 18.77
N LYS A 73 -15.47 -4.00 19.05
CA LYS A 73 -16.83 -3.96 19.60
C LYS A 73 -17.82 -4.50 18.59
N ARG A 74 -18.74 -5.33 19.03
CA ARG A 74 -19.80 -5.89 18.18
C ARG A 74 -20.86 -4.85 17.77
N GLN A 75 -21.09 -3.88 18.64
CA GLN A 75 -22.03 -2.78 18.39
C GLN A 75 -21.32 -1.44 18.61
N GLY A 76 -21.64 -0.49 17.74
CA GLY A 76 -21.05 0.85 17.78
C GLY A 76 -19.68 0.94 17.10
N VAL A 77 -19.06 2.09 17.24
CA VAL A 77 -17.78 2.42 16.61
C VAL A 77 -16.63 2.00 17.52
N THR A 78 -15.69 1.23 16.99
CA THR A 78 -14.41 0.99 17.65
C THR A 78 -13.46 2.12 17.28
N THR A 79 -13.37 3.14 18.13
CA THR A 79 -12.44 4.26 17.90
C THR A 79 -11.01 3.83 18.22
N GLN A 80 -10.10 4.04 17.28
CA GLN A 80 -8.67 3.92 17.53
C GLN A 80 -8.08 5.31 17.82
N PRO A 81 -7.11 5.42 18.74
CA PRO A 81 -6.36 6.66 18.90
C PRO A 81 -5.69 7.05 17.59
N VAL A 82 -5.78 8.31 17.20
CA VAL A 82 -5.18 8.83 15.95
C VAL A 82 -3.69 8.50 15.87
N LEU A 83 -2.99 8.59 16.98
CA LEU A 83 -1.56 8.23 17.06
C LEU A 83 -1.30 6.78 16.67
N THR A 84 -2.14 5.84 17.11
CA THR A 84 -2.01 4.41 16.74
C THR A 84 -2.18 4.24 15.24
N ILE A 85 -3.19 4.88 14.65
CA ILE A 85 -3.43 4.86 13.20
C ILE A 85 -2.22 5.41 12.45
N MET A 86 -1.68 6.56 12.90
CA MET A 86 -0.50 7.17 12.28
C MET A 86 0.73 6.27 12.36
N LEU A 87 0.97 5.61 13.49
CA LEU A 87 2.08 4.68 13.66
C LEU A 87 1.94 3.43 12.78
N ASP A 88 0.74 2.89 12.66
CA ASP A 88 0.45 1.74 11.81
C ASP A 88 0.71 2.09 10.33
N TYR A 89 0.21 3.23 9.85
CA TYR A 89 0.49 3.69 8.48
C TYR A 89 1.97 4.01 8.26
N ALA A 90 2.65 4.61 9.23
CA ALA A 90 4.09 4.86 9.15
C ALA A 90 4.88 3.53 9.05
N LYS A 91 4.49 2.52 9.83
CA LYS A 91 5.07 1.17 9.75
C LYS A 91 4.83 0.52 8.39
N ILE A 92 3.59 0.58 7.88
CA ILE A 92 3.24 0.05 6.56
C ILE A 92 4.07 0.74 5.48
N GLY A 93 4.17 2.07 5.51
CA GLY A 93 4.99 2.85 4.57
C GLY A 93 6.48 2.52 4.68
N PHE A 94 7.01 2.33 5.89
CA PHE A 94 8.40 1.92 6.08
C PHE A 94 8.68 0.54 5.48
N VAL A 95 7.84 -0.45 5.79
CA VAL A 95 7.99 -1.83 5.28
C VAL A 95 7.80 -1.88 3.75
N HIS A 96 6.97 -1.00 3.20
CA HIS A 96 6.81 -0.85 1.76
C HIS A 96 8.13 -0.45 1.07
N ILE A 97 8.91 0.43 1.70
CA ILE A 97 10.20 0.87 1.16
C ILE A 97 11.32 -0.11 1.54
N VAL A 98 11.40 -0.52 2.81
CA VAL A 98 12.48 -1.37 3.34
C VAL A 98 11.89 -2.58 4.06
N PRO A 99 12.09 -3.81 3.57
CA PRO A 99 12.90 -4.26 2.43
C PRO A 99 12.15 -4.42 1.10
N LYS A 100 10.84 -4.19 1.04
CA LYS A 100 9.99 -4.61 -0.09
C LYS A 100 10.10 -3.71 -1.33
N GLY A 101 10.40 -2.42 -1.17
CA GLY A 101 10.47 -1.45 -2.25
C GLY A 101 11.85 -1.30 -2.85
N LEU A 102 12.39 -2.34 -3.47
CA LEU A 102 13.71 -2.29 -4.13
C LEU A 102 13.76 -1.23 -5.23
N ASP A 103 12.66 -0.98 -5.92
CA ASP A 103 12.47 0.08 -6.90
C ASP A 103 12.70 1.47 -6.31
N HIS A 104 12.13 1.76 -5.14
CA HIS A 104 12.34 3.03 -4.42
C HIS A 104 13.80 3.17 -3.97
N ILE A 105 14.38 2.09 -3.43
CA ILE A 105 15.78 2.09 -2.98
C ILE A 105 16.73 2.34 -4.15
N LEU A 106 16.53 1.62 -5.27
CA LEU A 106 17.35 1.78 -6.47
C LEU A 106 17.18 3.16 -7.11
N PHE A 107 15.96 3.69 -7.11
CA PHE A 107 15.70 5.03 -7.61
C PHE A 107 16.42 6.10 -6.78
N VAL A 108 16.26 6.08 -5.44
CA VAL A 108 16.95 7.02 -4.53
C VAL A 108 18.45 6.87 -4.62
N LEU A 109 18.98 5.66 -4.77
CA LEU A 109 20.39 5.40 -4.98
C LEU A 109 20.88 6.03 -6.30
N GLY A 110 20.08 5.93 -7.36
CA GLY A 110 20.35 6.62 -8.62
C GLY A 110 20.39 8.15 -8.47
N LEU A 111 19.49 8.73 -7.67
CA LEU A 111 19.54 10.17 -7.37
C LEU A 111 20.79 10.54 -6.57
N PHE A 112 21.20 9.71 -5.62
CA PHE A 112 22.39 9.91 -4.81
C PHE A 112 23.69 9.88 -5.64
N PHE A 113 23.84 8.92 -6.53
CA PHE A 113 25.05 8.80 -7.37
C PHE A 113 25.22 9.97 -8.33
N TYR A 114 24.13 10.64 -8.70
CA TYR A 114 24.21 11.83 -9.54
C TYR A 114 24.78 13.04 -8.79
N ALA A 115 24.35 13.25 -7.56
CA ALA A 115 24.78 14.38 -6.74
C ALA A 115 25.04 13.89 -5.31
N ALA A 116 26.25 13.46 -5.02
CA ALA A 116 26.68 13.04 -3.69
C ALA A 116 26.71 14.21 -2.68
N ARG A 117 25.77 15.15 -2.81
CA ARG A 117 25.53 16.28 -1.91
C ARG A 117 24.13 16.16 -1.34
N TRP A 118 24.00 16.27 -0.02
CA TRP A 118 22.75 16.05 0.69
C TRP A 118 21.64 17.05 0.32
N GLN A 119 21.98 18.31 0.04
CA GLN A 119 21.00 19.36 -0.27
C GLN A 119 20.24 19.12 -1.59
N PRO A 120 20.92 18.91 -2.74
CA PRO A 120 20.24 18.53 -3.97
C PRO A 120 19.48 17.20 -3.87
N LEU A 121 20.04 16.23 -3.14
CA LEU A 121 19.38 14.95 -2.91
C LEU A 121 18.06 15.11 -2.16
N LEU A 122 18.05 15.86 -1.06
CA LEU A 122 16.82 16.14 -0.30
C LEU A 122 15.78 16.83 -1.15
N GLY A 123 16.15 17.82 -1.96
CA GLY A 123 15.24 18.49 -2.87
C GLY A 123 14.59 17.53 -3.88
N GLN A 124 15.40 16.65 -4.49
CA GLN A 124 14.91 15.64 -5.44
C GLN A 124 13.99 14.62 -4.76
N VAL A 125 14.40 14.08 -3.60
CA VAL A 125 13.59 13.13 -2.83
C VAL A 125 12.29 13.76 -2.35
N THR A 126 12.32 15.01 -1.90
CA THR A 126 11.10 15.74 -1.49
C THR A 126 10.14 15.91 -2.66
N LEU A 127 10.64 16.33 -3.82
CA LEU A 127 9.82 16.51 -5.03
C LEU A 127 9.19 15.18 -5.48
N PHE A 128 10.00 14.10 -5.49
CA PHE A 128 9.52 12.75 -5.77
C PHE A 128 8.42 12.33 -4.78
N THR A 129 8.66 12.52 -3.47
CA THR A 129 7.70 12.12 -2.42
C THR A 129 6.39 12.89 -2.52
N LEU A 130 6.42 14.19 -2.81
CA LEU A 130 5.21 14.99 -3.03
C LEU A 130 4.39 14.47 -4.21
N ALA A 131 5.05 14.22 -5.34
CA ALA A 131 4.40 13.67 -6.53
C ALA A 131 3.83 12.27 -6.25
N HIS A 132 4.62 11.40 -5.63
CA HIS A 132 4.23 10.04 -5.23
C HIS A 132 3.00 10.05 -4.32
N THR A 133 3.03 10.84 -3.25
CA THR A 133 1.91 10.94 -2.30
C THR A 133 0.64 11.48 -2.97
N THR A 134 0.77 12.40 -3.91
CA THR A 134 -0.38 12.94 -4.64
C THR A 134 -1.09 11.87 -5.45
N THR A 135 -0.38 11.10 -6.26
CA THR A 135 -0.99 10.02 -7.05
C THR A 135 -1.44 8.85 -6.21
N LEU A 136 -0.70 8.52 -5.16
CA LEU A 136 -1.12 7.50 -4.19
C LEU A 136 -2.47 7.87 -3.56
N MET A 137 -2.64 9.12 -3.10
CA MET A 137 -3.89 9.61 -2.51
C MET A 137 -5.04 9.58 -3.53
N LEU A 138 -4.82 10.03 -4.77
CA LEU A 138 -5.84 10.02 -5.81
C LEU A 138 -6.25 8.59 -6.20
N ALA A 139 -5.30 7.67 -6.24
CA ALA A 139 -5.58 6.30 -6.60
C ALA A 139 -6.21 5.50 -5.45
N SER A 140 -5.76 5.71 -4.19
CA SER A 140 -6.37 5.07 -3.01
C SER A 140 -7.81 5.53 -2.74
N THR A 141 -8.18 6.73 -3.22
CA THR A 141 -9.56 7.24 -3.15
C THR A 141 -10.40 6.85 -4.39
N GLY A 142 -9.87 6.04 -5.29
CA GLY A 142 -10.58 5.56 -6.48
C GLY A 142 -10.72 6.58 -7.62
N HIS A 143 -10.09 7.78 -7.51
CA HIS A 143 -10.15 8.79 -8.56
C HIS A 143 -9.33 8.42 -9.80
N ILE A 144 -8.30 7.61 -9.62
CA ILE A 144 -7.44 7.13 -10.69
C ILE A 144 -7.28 5.62 -10.54
N VAL A 145 -7.58 4.88 -11.60
CA VAL A 145 -7.39 3.42 -11.65
C VAL A 145 -6.50 3.11 -12.84
N VAL A 146 -5.33 2.54 -12.58
CA VAL A 146 -4.37 2.14 -13.63
C VAL A 146 -3.95 0.69 -13.39
N SER A 147 -3.83 -0.06 -14.49
CA SER A 147 -3.41 -1.47 -14.40
C SER A 147 -1.96 -1.59 -13.94
N PRO A 148 -1.66 -2.46 -12.93
CA PRO A 148 -0.30 -2.76 -12.49
C PRO A 148 0.60 -3.20 -13.63
N ASN A 149 0.08 -3.99 -14.56
CA ASN A 149 0.82 -4.49 -15.74
C ASN A 149 1.40 -3.37 -16.63
N LEU A 150 0.82 -2.16 -16.56
CA LEU A 150 1.35 -0.99 -17.25
C LEU A 150 2.31 -0.21 -16.37
N VAL A 151 2.00 -0.06 -15.09
CA VAL A 151 2.75 0.81 -14.17
C VAL A 151 4.09 0.20 -13.79
N GLU A 152 4.14 -1.09 -13.48
CA GLU A 152 5.38 -1.76 -13.05
C GLU A 152 6.52 -1.69 -14.08
N PRO A 153 6.29 -1.97 -15.37
CA PRO A 153 7.33 -1.79 -16.38
C PRO A 153 7.80 -0.33 -16.54
N LEU A 154 6.88 0.64 -16.37
CA LEU A 154 7.23 2.05 -16.43
C LEU A 154 8.06 2.50 -15.23
N ILE A 155 7.80 1.95 -14.04
CA ILE A 155 8.65 2.15 -12.86
C ILE A 155 10.05 1.62 -13.12
N ALA A 156 10.18 0.39 -13.61
CA ALA A 156 11.49 -0.19 -13.96
C ALA A 156 12.21 0.66 -15.01
N ALA A 157 11.51 1.10 -16.05
CA ALA A 157 12.07 1.98 -17.08
C ALA A 157 12.53 3.33 -16.51
N SER A 158 11.84 3.89 -15.50
CA SER A 158 12.24 5.12 -14.83
C SER A 158 13.57 5.00 -14.12
N ILE A 159 13.82 3.86 -13.47
CA ILE A 159 15.10 3.57 -12.78
C ILE A 159 16.23 3.47 -13.81
N ILE A 160 16.00 2.76 -14.91
CA ILE A 160 16.97 2.63 -16.00
C ILE A 160 17.28 4.02 -16.60
N TYR A 161 16.26 4.85 -16.79
CA TYR A 161 16.42 6.21 -17.32
C TYR A 161 17.31 7.07 -16.40
N VAL A 162 17.06 7.07 -15.09
CA VAL A 162 17.88 7.81 -14.11
C VAL A 162 19.32 7.32 -14.12
N ALA A 163 19.54 6.00 -14.16
CA ALA A 163 20.87 5.44 -14.25
C ALA A 163 21.59 5.88 -15.53
N PHE A 164 20.92 5.87 -16.66
CA PHE A 164 21.46 6.31 -17.95
C PHE A 164 21.75 7.82 -18.00
N GLU A 165 20.85 8.63 -17.43
CA GLU A 165 21.06 10.08 -17.32
C GLU A 165 22.30 10.41 -16.48
N ASN A 166 22.55 9.64 -15.40
CA ASN A 166 23.75 9.78 -14.56
C ASN A 166 25.05 9.56 -15.33
N LEU A 167 25.04 8.72 -16.37
CA LEU A 167 26.23 8.49 -17.21
C LEU A 167 26.48 9.61 -18.22
N ARG A 168 25.44 10.44 -18.52
CA ARG A 168 25.51 11.48 -19.57
C ARG A 168 25.59 12.90 -19.07
N SER A 169 25.12 13.18 -17.89
CA SER A 169 24.99 14.55 -17.39
C SER A 169 25.65 14.71 -16.02
N GLU A 170 26.48 15.75 -15.90
CA GLU A 170 27.19 16.07 -14.64
C GLU A 170 26.52 17.22 -13.86
N ARG A 171 25.50 17.88 -14.42
CA ARG A 171 24.90 19.09 -13.83
C ARG A 171 23.38 18.96 -13.68
N LEU A 172 22.88 19.33 -12.50
CA LEU A 172 21.46 19.48 -12.25
C LEU A 172 20.86 20.53 -13.21
N HIS A 173 19.86 20.14 -13.96
CA HIS A 173 19.10 21.02 -14.85
C HIS A 173 17.60 20.90 -14.54
N ALA A 174 16.83 21.92 -14.92
CA ALA A 174 15.39 21.96 -14.65
C ALA A 174 14.62 20.74 -15.22
N GLY A 175 15.07 20.23 -16.37
CA GLY A 175 14.48 19.04 -16.99
C GLY A 175 14.56 17.80 -16.10
N ARG A 176 15.63 17.63 -15.33
CA ARG A 176 15.75 16.51 -14.37
C ARG A 176 14.70 16.57 -13.27
N LEU A 177 14.39 17.76 -12.76
CA LEU A 177 13.37 17.92 -11.73
C LEU A 177 11.97 17.54 -12.27
N VAL A 178 11.68 17.89 -13.52
CA VAL A 178 10.43 17.49 -14.20
C VAL A 178 10.37 15.96 -14.33
N VAL A 179 11.46 15.33 -14.75
CA VAL A 179 11.54 13.86 -14.86
C VAL A 179 11.33 13.18 -13.50
N ILE A 180 11.97 13.68 -12.45
CA ILE A 180 11.81 13.13 -11.09
C ILE A 180 10.37 13.28 -10.61
N PHE A 181 9.73 14.42 -10.88
CA PHE A 181 8.33 14.65 -10.56
C PHE A 181 7.41 13.65 -11.27
N VAL A 182 7.58 13.49 -12.59
CA VAL A 182 6.79 12.51 -13.38
C VAL A 182 7.00 11.09 -12.88
N PHE A 183 8.23 10.71 -12.54
CA PHE A 183 8.50 9.39 -11.99
C PHE A 183 7.92 9.19 -10.58
N GLY A 184 7.91 10.25 -9.77
CA GLY A 184 7.18 10.23 -8.49
C GLY A 184 5.68 9.94 -8.68
N LEU A 185 5.04 10.57 -9.66
CA LEU A 185 3.64 10.29 -10.01
C LEU A 185 3.43 8.82 -10.41
N LEU A 186 4.31 8.27 -11.23
CA LEU A 186 4.25 6.85 -11.66
C LEU A 186 4.39 5.88 -10.48
N HIS A 187 5.38 6.10 -9.61
CA HIS A 187 5.61 5.24 -8.46
C HIS A 187 4.42 5.25 -7.48
N GLY A 188 3.74 6.40 -7.32
CA GLY A 188 2.53 6.47 -6.49
C GLY A 188 1.36 5.65 -7.03
N LEU A 189 1.22 5.54 -8.35
CA LEU A 189 0.23 4.68 -8.99
C LEU A 189 0.53 3.19 -8.77
N GLY A 190 1.82 2.80 -8.75
CA GLY A 190 2.22 1.40 -8.49
C GLY A 190 1.85 0.93 -7.10
N PHE A 191 2.02 1.77 -6.08
CA PHE A 191 1.64 1.40 -4.72
C PHE A 191 0.14 1.37 -4.48
N ALA A 192 -0.62 2.17 -5.21
CA ALA A 192 -2.07 2.18 -5.10
C ALA A 192 -2.70 0.83 -5.49
N SER A 193 -2.14 0.13 -6.47
CA SER A 193 -2.59 -1.23 -6.83
C SER A 193 -2.39 -2.20 -5.67
N VAL A 194 -1.24 -2.14 -4.99
CA VAL A 194 -0.97 -2.96 -3.80
C VAL A 194 -1.95 -2.65 -2.67
N LEU A 195 -2.27 -1.36 -2.43
CA LEU A 195 -3.29 -1.00 -1.44
C LEU A 195 -4.68 -1.54 -1.80
N SER A 196 -5.04 -1.50 -3.07
CA SER A 196 -6.29 -2.07 -3.57
C SER A 196 -6.34 -3.58 -3.38
N ASP A 197 -5.26 -4.29 -3.70
CA ASP A 197 -5.17 -5.75 -3.56
C ASP A 197 -5.29 -6.22 -2.10
N ILE A 198 -4.72 -5.45 -1.17
CA ILE A 198 -4.87 -5.71 0.27
C ILE A 198 -6.15 -5.09 0.86
N GLY A 199 -6.99 -4.48 0.03
CA GLY A 199 -8.27 -3.94 0.44
C GLY A 199 -8.19 -2.67 1.30
N LEU A 200 -7.14 -1.86 1.20
CA LEU A 200 -6.99 -0.59 1.92
C LEU A 200 -7.35 0.65 1.05
N ALA A 201 -7.69 0.43 -0.21
CA ALA A 201 -8.17 1.45 -1.13
C ALA A 201 -9.67 1.25 -1.45
#